data_894dea999c0e2a5a25be0da67cc14b09
#
_entry.id   894dea999c0e2a5a25be0da67cc14b09
#
_cell.length_a   1.000
_cell.length_b   1.000
_cell.length_c   1.000
_cell.angle_alpha   90.00
_cell.angle_beta   90.00
_cell.angle_gamma   90.00
#
_symmetry.space_group_name_H-M   'P 1'
#
loop_
_entity.id
_entity.type
_entity.pdbx_description
1 polymer ?
#
loop_
_entity_poly.entity_id
_entity_poly.type
_entity_poly.pdbx_seq_one_letter_code
_entity_poly.pdbx_strand_id
1 'polypeptide(L)'
;GYKGEFGPQLGGPETIKNFQDEVLLLCGLFIPTLTALKTVLKVDPPEPHQLINGIKVYQEKEDQEVAVLMARAVKDLTGADVGIGTTAGIGKGGIALLTDQYVVKTTSDVYADLCSADSQKLLLRQRSGVKKTLDILEEVIGK
;
A
#
# COMPACT_ATOMS: atom_id res chain seq x y z
N GLY A 1 -12.29 -7.58 -2.28
CA GLY A 1 -11.95 -6.30 -2.63
C GLY A 1 -10.48 -6.05 -2.62
N TYR A 2 -9.94 -6.31 -1.68
CA TYR A 2 -8.57 -6.15 -1.37
C TYR A 2 -7.59 -6.93 -2.25
N LYS A 3 -8.04 -7.93 -2.96
CA LYS A 3 -7.22 -8.89 -3.71
C LYS A 3 -6.50 -8.26 -4.91
N GLY A 4 -5.53 -7.41 -4.64
CA GLY A 4 -4.69 -6.80 -5.66
C GLY A 4 -5.28 -5.60 -6.37
N GLU A 5 -6.37 -5.02 -5.85
CA GLU A 5 -7.00 -3.89 -6.51
C GLU A 5 -6.18 -2.61 -6.43
N PHE A 6 -5.36 -2.45 -5.39
CA PHE A 6 -4.45 -1.31 -5.32
C PHE A 6 -3.46 -1.30 -6.47
N GLY A 7 -2.81 -2.43 -6.75
CA GLY A 7 -1.85 -2.52 -7.83
C GLY A 7 -2.44 -2.16 -9.19
N PRO A 8 -3.55 -2.80 -9.62
CA PRO A 8 -4.17 -2.46 -10.89
C PRO A 8 -4.65 -1.02 -10.98
N GLN A 9 -5.20 -0.45 -9.89
CA GLN A 9 -5.69 0.91 -9.89
C GLN A 9 -4.55 1.93 -9.94
N LEU A 10 -3.45 1.69 -9.22
CA LEU A 10 -2.30 2.59 -9.21
C LEU A 10 -1.46 2.47 -10.47
N GLY A 11 -1.36 1.27 -11.05
CA GLY A 11 -0.57 1.02 -12.24
C GLY A 11 -1.37 1.01 -13.54
N GLY A 12 -2.65 1.38 -13.51
CA GLY A 12 -3.49 1.34 -14.71
C GLY A 12 -3.25 2.52 -15.66
N PRO A 13 -3.79 2.40 -16.89
CA PRO A 13 -3.62 3.45 -17.90
C PRO A 13 -4.11 4.83 -17.45
N GLU A 14 -5.17 4.88 -16.64
CA GLU A 14 -5.70 6.15 -16.14
C GLU A 14 -4.73 6.83 -15.18
N THR A 15 -4.06 6.07 -14.33
CA THR A 15 -3.05 6.61 -13.42
C THR A 15 -1.91 7.23 -14.20
N ILE A 16 -1.39 6.53 -15.20
CA ILE A 16 -0.31 7.01 -16.06
C ILE A 16 -0.76 8.27 -16.81
N LYS A 17 -1.98 8.26 -17.35
CA LYS A 17 -2.55 9.39 -18.07
C LYS A 17 -2.69 10.63 -17.18
N ASN A 18 -3.10 10.44 -15.91
CA ASN A 18 -3.25 11.55 -14.97
C ASN A 18 -1.92 12.26 -14.68
N PHE A 19 -0.81 11.57 -14.79
CA PHE A 19 0.51 12.13 -14.64
C PHE A 19 1.16 12.53 -15.97
N GLN A 20 0.40 12.47 -17.09
CA GLN A 20 0.83 12.94 -18.43
C GLN A 20 2.19 12.36 -18.85
N ASP A 21 2.38 11.07 -18.64
CA ASP A 21 3.62 10.35 -18.97
C ASP A 21 4.86 10.79 -18.19
N GLU A 22 4.69 11.63 -17.15
CA GLU A 22 5.79 12.02 -16.27
C GLU A 22 6.19 10.90 -15.30
N VAL A 23 5.32 9.89 -15.14
CA VAL A 23 5.51 8.79 -14.22
C VAL A 23 5.56 7.48 -14.99
N LEU A 24 6.62 6.71 -14.74
CA LEU A 24 6.77 5.36 -15.28
C LEU A 24 6.62 4.35 -14.15
N LEU A 25 5.67 3.43 -14.28
CA LEU A 25 5.51 2.33 -13.35
C LEU A 25 6.52 1.22 -13.68
N LEU A 26 7.49 1.00 -12.79
CA LEU A 26 8.50 -0.04 -12.97
C LEU A 26 8.04 -1.40 -12.48
N CYS A 27 7.28 -1.45 -11.38
CA CYS A 27 6.88 -2.70 -10.77
C CYS A 27 5.66 -2.49 -9.87
N GLY A 28 4.74 -3.44 -9.91
CA GLY A 28 3.63 -3.52 -8.96
C GLY A 28 3.54 -4.93 -8.41
N LEU A 29 3.50 -5.06 -7.09
CA LEU A 29 3.43 -6.34 -6.40
C LEU A 29 2.23 -6.39 -5.47
N PHE A 30 1.53 -7.52 -5.48
CA PHE A 30 0.46 -7.81 -4.54
C PHE A 30 0.97 -8.85 -3.54
N ILE A 31 1.09 -8.45 -2.28
CA ILE A 31 1.72 -9.26 -1.22
C ILE A 31 0.73 -9.41 -0.05
N PRO A 32 -0.29 -10.29 -0.16
CA PRO A 32 -1.29 -10.44 0.88
C PRO A 32 -0.84 -11.29 2.06
N THR A 33 0.11 -12.21 1.85
CA THR A 33 0.50 -13.17 2.87
C THR A 33 1.79 -12.77 3.58
N LEU A 34 1.91 -13.21 4.83
CA LEU A 34 3.11 -13.01 5.62
C LEU A 34 4.31 -13.72 4.98
N THR A 35 4.09 -14.93 4.47
CA THR A 35 5.14 -15.71 3.81
C THR A 35 5.71 -14.97 2.59
N ALA A 36 4.84 -14.45 1.71
CA ALA A 36 5.28 -13.71 0.54
C ALA A 36 6.03 -12.43 0.92
N LEU A 37 5.57 -11.74 1.95
CA LEU A 37 6.24 -10.54 2.46
C LEU A 37 7.68 -10.85 2.87
N LYS A 38 7.90 -11.95 3.55
CA LYS A 38 9.22 -12.39 3.98
C LYS A 38 10.08 -12.92 2.84
N THR A 39 9.50 -13.72 1.95
CA THR A 39 10.28 -14.42 0.90
C THR A 39 10.51 -13.58 -0.34
N VAL A 40 9.53 -12.80 -0.76
CA VAL A 40 9.64 -11.96 -1.97
C VAL A 40 10.32 -10.63 -1.66
N LEU A 41 9.82 -9.92 -0.66
CA LEU A 41 10.38 -8.62 -0.30
C LEU A 41 11.55 -8.72 0.68
N LYS A 42 11.74 -9.88 1.32
CA LYS A 42 12.84 -10.16 2.26
C LYS A 42 12.87 -9.17 3.41
N VAL A 43 11.69 -8.76 3.87
CA VAL A 43 11.54 -7.89 5.04
C VAL A 43 11.19 -8.72 6.26
N ASP A 44 11.43 -8.16 7.45
CA ASP A 44 11.09 -8.77 8.73
C ASP A 44 10.00 -7.90 9.39
N PRO A 45 8.72 -8.19 9.08
CA PRO A 45 7.63 -7.39 9.61
C PRO A 45 7.31 -7.72 11.06
N PRO A 46 6.59 -6.84 11.77
CA PRO A 46 6.07 -7.21 13.08
C PRO A 46 5.10 -8.38 13.00
N GLU A 47 4.86 -9.04 14.13
CA GLU A 47 3.88 -10.13 14.19
C GLU A 47 2.48 -9.58 13.87
N PRO A 48 1.71 -10.25 13.00
CA PRO A 48 0.36 -9.80 12.70
C PRO A 48 -0.57 -10.03 13.89
N HIS A 49 -1.60 -9.19 13.96
CA HIS A 49 -2.68 -9.36 14.93
C HIS A 49 -3.39 -10.70 14.71
N GLN A 50 -3.57 -11.09 13.45
CA GLN A 50 -4.27 -12.31 13.06
C GLN A 50 -3.81 -12.76 11.68
N LEU A 51 -3.86 -14.07 11.43
CA LEU A 51 -3.70 -14.64 10.09
C LEU A 51 -5.02 -15.28 9.68
N ILE A 52 -5.50 -14.94 8.47
CA ILE A 52 -6.68 -15.53 7.87
C ILE A 52 -6.26 -16.21 6.57
N ASN A 53 -6.20 -17.54 6.57
CA ASN A 53 -5.71 -18.31 5.42
C ASN A 53 -4.33 -17.83 4.94
N GLY A 54 -3.45 -17.50 5.87
CA GLY A 54 -2.11 -16.98 5.57
C GLY A 54 -2.07 -15.48 5.25
N ILE A 55 -3.21 -14.85 5.05
CA ILE A 55 -3.28 -13.41 4.82
C ILE A 55 -3.05 -12.68 6.14
N LYS A 56 -2.09 -11.78 6.13
CA LYS A 56 -1.74 -11.01 7.31
C LYS A 56 -2.78 -9.94 7.63
N VAL A 57 -3.16 -9.82 8.88
CA VAL A 57 -4.06 -8.79 9.38
C VAL A 57 -3.37 -8.04 10.50
N TYR A 58 -3.10 -6.76 10.29
CA TYR A 58 -2.52 -5.87 11.27
C TYR A 58 -3.54 -4.86 11.77
N GLN A 59 -3.25 -4.26 12.91
CA GLN A 59 -3.94 -3.05 13.35
C GLN A 59 -3.29 -1.84 12.70
N GLU A 60 -3.91 -0.67 12.82
CA GLU A 60 -3.55 0.52 12.04
C GLU A 60 -2.09 0.94 12.22
N LYS A 61 -1.57 0.88 13.45
CA LYS A 61 -0.19 1.26 13.71
C LYS A 61 0.80 0.36 12.97
N GLU A 62 0.59 -0.93 13.06
CA GLU A 62 1.42 -1.94 12.40
C GLU A 62 1.24 -1.90 10.89
N ASP A 63 0.02 -1.61 10.41
CA ASP A 63 -0.22 -1.42 8.98
C ASP A 63 0.66 -0.29 8.43
N GLN A 64 0.79 0.82 9.15
CA GLN A 64 1.66 1.91 8.72
C GLN A 64 3.13 1.50 8.68
N GLU A 65 3.59 0.76 9.69
CA GLU A 65 4.97 0.26 9.74
C GLU A 65 5.25 -0.71 8.59
N VAL A 66 4.33 -1.64 8.32
CA VAL A 66 4.46 -2.60 7.22
C VAL A 66 4.41 -1.89 5.87
N ALA A 67 3.58 -0.88 5.72
CA ALA A 67 3.53 -0.08 4.50
C ALA A 67 4.90 0.58 4.20
N VAL A 68 5.57 1.10 5.22
CA VAL A 68 6.93 1.66 5.05
C VAL A 68 7.92 0.58 4.63
N LEU A 69 7.89 -0.58 5.28
CA LEU A 69 8.78 -1.70 4.92
C LEU A 69 8.56 -2.14 3.47
N MET A 70 7.31 -2.25 3.05
CA MET A 70 6.97 -2.63 1.68
C MET A 70 7.42 -1.58 0.66
N ALA A 71 7.19 -0.31 0.95
CA ALA A 71 7.60 0.78 0.08
C ALA A 71 9.12 0.81 -0.10
N ARG A 72 9.87 0.66 0.98
CA ARG A 72 11.33 0.62 0.94
C ARG A 72 11.84 -0.58 0.16
N ALA A 73 11.25 -1.76 0.43
CA ALA A 73 11.69 -2.98 -0.22
C ALA A 73 11.48 -2.95 -1.73
N VAL A 74 10.31 -2.50 -2.20
CA VAL A 74 10.05 -2.42 -3.64
C VAL A 74 10.89 -1.34 -4.32
N LYS A 75 11.13 -0.23 -3.65
CA LYS A 75 12.01 0.83 -4.15
C LYS A 75 13.44 0.31 -4.32
N ASP A 76 13.96 -0.37 -3.33
CA ASP A 76 15.32 -0.94 -3.37
C ASP A 76 15.43 -2.07 -4.40
N LEU A 77 14.42 -2.92 -4.49
CA LEU A 77 14.40 -4.04 -5.43
C LEU A 77 14.43 -3.58 -6.89
N THR A 78 13.75 -2.48 -7.19
CA THR A 78 13.57 -2.00 -8.57
C THR A 78 14.51 -0.86 -8.96
N GLY A 79 15.13 -0.21 -7.98
CA GLY A 79 15.89 1.01 -8.22
C GLY A 79 15.02 2.22 -8.56
N ALA A 80 13.72 2.15 -8.26
CA ALA A 80 12.79 3.23 -8.54
C ALA A 80 13.10 4.48 -7.71
N ASP A 81 12.70 5.63 -8.22
CA ASP A 81 12.84 6.91 -7.49
C ASP A 81 11.83 7.00 -6.35
N VAL A 82 10.69 6.34 -6.50
CA VAL A 82 9.58 6.36 -5.53
C VAL A 82 9.14 4.94 -5.24
N GLY A 83 9.03 4.60 -3.96
CA GLY A 83 8.40 3.36 -3.50
C GLY A 83 7.09 3.70 -2.79
N ILE A 84 6.05 2.92 -3.07
CA ILE A 84 4.76 3.05 -2.41
C ILE A 84 4.37 1.69 -1.81
N GLY A 85 3.96 1.71 -0.56
CA GLY A 85 3.44 0.55 0.13
C GLY A 85 2.07 0.86 0.72
N THR A 86 1.15 -0.08 0.58
CA THR A 86 -0.17 0.03 1.16
C THR A 86 -0.58 -1.32 1.76
N THR A 87 -1.17 -1.27 2.94
CA THR A 87 -1.72 -2.46 3.58
C THR A 87 -2.84 -2.04 4.51
N ALA A 88 -3.82 -2.90 4.70
CA ALA A 88 -4.98 -2.59 5.53
C ALA A 88 -5.58 -3.84 6.15
N GLY A 89 -5.57 -3.91 7.47
CA GLY A 89 -6.23 -4.94 8.26
C GLY A 89 -7.40 -4.37 9.00
N ILE A 90 -7.21 -4.06 10.29
CA ILE A 90 -8.21 -3.45 11.15
C ILE A 90 -7.83 -1.99 11.34
N GLY A 91 -8.70 -1.07 10.94
CA GLY A 91 -8.47 0.36 11.05
C GLY A 91 -8.57 1.06 9.70
N LYS A 92 -7.86 2.16 9.56
CA LYS A 92 -7.84 2.95 8.32
C LYS A 92 -6.78 2.46 7.33
N GLY A 93 -5.97 1.48 7.73
CA GLY A 93 -4.88 0.97 6.91
C GLY A 93 -3.62 1.82 7.01
N GLY A 94 -2.57 1.38 6.33
CA GLY A 94 -1.30 2.09 6.25
C GLY A 94 -0.95 2.41 4.81
N ILE A 95 -0.44 3.62 4.61
CA ILE A 95 0.02 4.09 3.31
C ILE A 95 1.39 4.73 3.53
N ALA A 96 2.36 4.33 2.74
CA ALA A 96 3.70 4.91 2.79
C ALA A 96 4.19 5.24 1.39
N LEU A 97 4.88 6.36 1.28
CA LEU A 97 5.55 6.77 0.07
C LEU A 97 6.97 7.19 0.43
N LEU A 98 7.95 6.59 -0.20
CA LEU A 98 9.36 6.85 0.04
C LEU A 98 10.03 7.37 -1.22
N THR A 99 10.83 8.43 -1.04
CA THR A 99 11.83 8.86 -2.02
C THR A 99 13.19 8.82 -1.33
N ASP A 100 14.24 9.21 -2.01
CA ASP A 100 15.56 9.32 -1.40
C ASP A 100 15.61 10.42 -0.31
N GLN A 101 14.65 11.35 -0.33
CA GLN A 101 14.62 12.50 0.56
C GLN A 101 13.46 12.50 1.54
N TYR A 102 12.37 11.78 1.24
CA TYR A 102 11.14 11.84 2.02
C TYR A 102 10.63 10.47 2.42
N VAL A 103 10.05 10.41 3.60
CA VAL A 103 9.20 9.30 4.03
C VAL A 103 7.85 9.89 4.41
N VAL A 104 6.81 9.58 3.68
CA VAL A 104 5.44 9.98 3.99
C VAL A 104 4.70 8.76 4.47
N LYS A 105 4.10 8.85 5.65
CA LYS A 105 3.34 7.76 6.26
C LYS A 105 2.00 8.31 6.71
N THR A 106 0.92 7.66 6.26
CA THR A 106 -0.44 8.10 6.56
C THR A 106 -1.42 6.92 6.51
N THR A 107 -2.69 7.23 6.56
CA THR A 107 -3.79 6.27 6.49
C THR A 107 -4.82 6.73 5.47
N SER A 108 -5.77 5.84 5.12
CA SER A 108 -6.99 6.28 4.45
C SER A 108 -7.85 7.10 5.42
N ASP A 109 -8.98 7.58 4.94
CA ASP A 109 -9.93 8.32 5.78
C ASP A 109 -11.09 7.43 6.26
N VAL A 110 -11.08 6.14 5.95
CA VAL A 110 -12.18 5.22 6.25
C VAL A 110 -11.70 4.07 7.12
N TYR A 111 -12.34 3.92 8.28
CA TYR A 111 -12.13 2.76 9.16
C TYR A 111 -12.89 1.55 8.61
N ALA A 112 -12.24 0.41 8.57
CA ALA A 112 -12.89 -0.87 8.27
C ALA A 112 -12.12 -2.01 8.95
N ASP A 113 -12.76 -3.16 9.04
CA ASP A 113 -12.18 -4.37 9.65
C ASP A 113 -12.17 -5.48 8.59
N LEU A 114 -10.98 -5.90 8.19
CA LEU A 114 -10.81 -6.98 7.21
C LEU A 114 -11.44 -8.29 7.68
N CYS A 115 -11.52 -8.50 9.00
CA CYS A 115 -12.12 -9.69 9.59
C CYS A 115 -13.65 -9.64 9.59
N SER A 116 -14.25 -8.49 9.29
CA SER A 116 -15.71 -8.34 9.26
C SER A 116 -16.28 -8.77 7.92
N ALA A 117 -17.60 -8.98 7.90
CA ALA A 117 -18.33 -9.30 6.67
C ALA A 117 -18.80 -8.05 5.91
N ASP A 118 -18.40 -6.84 6.31
CA ASP A 118 -18.86 -5.60 5.71
C ASP A 118 -18.01 -5.25 4.47
N SER A 119 -18.38 -5.84 3.35
CA SER A 119 -17.67 -5.62 2.08
C SER A 119 -17.79 -4.18 1.57
N GLN A 120 -18.87 -3.48 1.90
CA GLN A 120 -19.05 -2.08 1.49
C GLN A 120 -18.05 -1.17 2.20
N LYS A 121 -17.86 -1.36 3.50
CA LYS A 121 -16.86 -0.62 4.27
C LYS A 121 -15.45 -0.89 3.76
N LEU A 122 -15.14 -2.15 3.46
CA LEU A 122 -13.85 -2.52 2.91
C LEU A 122 -13.59 -1.83 1.57
N LEU A 123 -14.60 -1.78 0.70
CA LEU A 123 -14.49 -1.11 -0.59
C LEU A 123 -14.32 0.40 -0.43
N LEU A 124 -15.06 1.03 0.48
CA LEU A 124 -14.92 2.45 0.77
C LEU A 124 -13.53 2.78 1.28
N ARG A 125 -12.99 1.95 2.18
CA ARG A 125 -11.63 2.13 2.68
C ARG A 125 -10.61 2.02 1.55
N GLN A 126 -10.77 1.05 0.68
CA GLN A 126 -9.89 0.86 -0.47
C GLN A 126 -9.89 2.08 -1.39
N ARG A 127 -11.06 2.59 -1.74
CA ARG A 127 -11.19 3.77 -2.58
C ARG A 127 -10.57 5.00 -1.93
N SER A 128 -10.80 5.17 -0.63
CA SER A 128 -10.18 6.25 0.14
C SER A 128 -8.66 6.13 0.13
N GLY A 129 -8.13 4.92 0.29
CA GLY A 129 -6.68 4.67 0.27
C GLY A 129 -6.06 4.98 -1.08
N VAL A 130 -6.70 4.58 -2.17
CA VAL A 130 -6.22 4.88 -3.53
C VAL A 130 -6.17 6.39 -3.75
N LYS A 131 -7.24 7.08 -3.41
CA LYS A 131 -7.29 8.55 -3.55
C LYS A 131 -6.19 9.23 -2.74
N LYS A 132 -6.03 8.84 -1.48
CA LYS A 132 -4.99 9.39 -0.61
C LYS A 132 -3.60 9.14 -1.18
N THR A 133 -3.35 7.94 -1.67
CA THR A 133 -2.05 7.57 -2.25
C THR A 133 -1.74 8.42 -3.48
N LEU A 134 -2.72 8.63 -4.36
CA LEU A 134 -2.54 9.46 -5.55
C LEU A 134 -2.33 10.93 -5.18
N ASP A 135 -3.06 11.44 -4.19
CA ASP A 135 -2.89 12.81 -3.71
C ASP A 135 -1.47 13.04 -3.17
N ILE A 136 -0.96 12.09 -2.38
CA ILE A 136 0.40 12.18 -1.83
C ILE A 136 1.44 12.11 -2.95
N LEU A 137 1.26 11.20 -3.89
CA LEU A 137 2.17 11.04 -5.01
C LEU A 137 2.24 12.32 -5.85
N GLU A 138 1.10 12.91 -6.15
CA GLU A 138 1.02 14.16 -6.89
C GLU A 138 1.73 15.29 -6.15
N GLU A 139 1.52 15.40 -4.83
CA GLU A 139 2.18 16.40 -4.01
C GLU A 139 3.70 16.25 -4.02
N VAL A 140 4.20 15.00 -3.90
CA VAL A 140 5.65 14.72 -3.87
C VAL A 140 6.27 14.98 -5.23
N ILE A 141 5.62 14.58 -6.32
CA ILE A 141 6.13 14.81 -7.68
C ILE A 141 6.11 16.30 -8.02
N GLY A 142 5.11 17.04 -7.54
CA GLY A 142 4.98 18.48 -7.80
C GLY A 142 6.04 19.34 -7.09
N LYS A 143 6.80 18.72 -6.23
CA LYS A 143 7.90 19.42 -5.55
C LYS A 143 9.19 19.28 -6.35
#